data_b7136b592eaaa7ae52e1a3fc524c2f65
#
_entry.id   b7136b592eaaa7ae52e1a3fc524c2f65
#
_cell.length_a   1.000
_cell.length_b   1.000
_cell.length_c   1.000
_cell.angle_alpha   90.00
_cell.angle_beta   90.00
_cell.angle_gamma   90.00
#
_symmetry.space_group_name_H-M   'P 1'
#
loop_
_entity.id
_entity.type
_entity.pdbx_description
1 polymer ?
#
loop_
_entity_poly.entity_id
_entity_poly.type
_entity_poly.pdbx_seq_one_letter_code
_entity_poly.pdbx_strand_id
1 'polypeptide(L)'
;EYRLPAITLAAPQLWDTDHPYLYTAEVTLYNSKGDVLDCVSDRFGVRTIEFGPAFGFRLNGKKVLLKGNANHHTLGALGAAAYPRAIEKRIRLLKSFGFNHIRCSHNPYSEDFYRLCDEYGILVVDELYDKWLKQYSGGRVDWTLQWQNDITEWVKRDRNHPSIILWSLGNELQQESGMANNDWGVTNYQLLKTQLHR
;
A
#
# COMPACT_ATOMS: atom_id res chain seq x y z
N GLU A 1 7.19 -22.13 10.27
CA GLU A 1 6.80 -20.76 10.67
C GLU A 1 6.99 -20.62 12.18
N TYR A 2 7.74 -19.61 12.62
CA TYR A 2 7.99 -19.34 14.04
C TYR A 2 7.31 -18.03 14.41
N ARG A 3 6.44 -18.05 15.42
CA ARG A 3 5.73 -16.86 15.91
C ARG A 3 6.50 -16.25 17.07
N LEU A 4 6.96 -15.02 16.90
CA LEU A 4 7.60 -14.26 17.97
C LEU A 4 6.58 -13.84 19.04
N PRO A 5 7.01 -13.69 20.31
CA PRO A 5 6.15 -13.15 21.36
C PRO A 5 5.71 -11.73 21.03
N ALA A 6 4.50 -11.38 21.46
CA ALA A 6 3.97 -10.01 21.29
C ALA A 6 4.77 -9.01 22.16
N ILE A 7 5.11 -7.87 21.56
CA ILE A 7 5.73 -6.75 22.24
C ILE A 7 4.68 -5.66 22.44
N THR A 8 4.54 -5.15 23.67
CA THR A 8 3.63 -4.04 23.97
C THR A 8 4.39 -2.73 23.99
N LEU A 9 3.95 -1.77 23.19
CA LEU A 9 4.44 -0.40 23.22
C LEU A 9 3.55 0.43 24.16
N ALA A 10 4.10 0.90 25.27
CA ALA A 10 3.39 1.78 26.19
C ALA A 10 3.39 3.22 25.63
N ALA A 11 2.20 3.82 25.43
CA ALA A 11 2.01 5.17 24.91
C ALA A 11 2.82 5.46 23.63
N PRO A 12 2.58 4.73 22.52
CA PRO A 12 3.36 4.91 21.32
C PRO A 12 3.17 6.30 20.70
N GLN A 13 4.22 6.82 20.07
CA GLN A 13 4.10 7.98 19.19
C GLN A 13 3.35 7.53 17.92
N LEU A 14 2.26 8.23 17.62
CA LEU A 14 1.43 7.89 16.49
C LEU A 14 2.00 8.49 15.20
N TRP A 15 1.94 7.70 14.13
CA TRP A 15 2.23 8.17 12.78
C TRP A 15 1.04 8.96 12.24
N ASP A 16 1.30 10.15 11.71
CA ASP A 16 0.32 10.94 10.96
C ASP A 16 0.99 11.72 9.80
N THR A 17 0.21 12.47 9.05
CA THR A 17 0.71 13.23 7.89
C THR A 17 1.65 14.39 8.26
N ASP A 18 1.58 14.91 9.46
CA ASP A 18 2.39 16.03 9.93
C ASP A 18 3.57 15.56 10.78
N HIS A 19 3.38 14.44 11.49
CA HIS A 19 4.37 13.81 12.37
C HIS A 19 4.49 12.32 11.99
N PRO A 20 5.15 11.99 10.88
CA PRO A 20 5.26 10.61 10.38
C PRO A 20 6.29 9.79 11.16
N TYR A 21 5.99 9.54 12.44
CA TYR A 21 6.90 8.81 13.33
C TYR A 21 6.93 7.32 12.98
N LEU A 22 8.14 6.78 12.78
CA LEU A 22 8.38 5.39 12.45
C LEU A 22 9.21 4.70 13.52
N TYR A 23 8.80 3.50 13.89
CA TYR A 23 9.56 2.57 14.71
C TYR A 23 10.35 1.62 13.80
N THR A 24 11.42 1.06 14.32
CA THR A 24 12.15 -0.04 13.70
C THR A 24 11.97 -1.29 14.54
N ALA A 25 11.52 -2.37 13.90
CA ALA A 25 11.55 -3.71 14.47
C ALA A 25 12.80 -4.42 13.95
N GLU A 26 13.61 -4.97 14.84
CA GLU A 26 14.77 -5.77 14.51
C GLU A 26 14.60 -7.19 15.04
N VAL A 27 14.84 -8.17 14.19
CA VAL A 27 14.79 -9.59 14.54
C VAL A 27 16.15 -10.20 14.24
N THR A 28 16.82 -10.67 15.28
CA THR A 28 18.14 -11.31 15.17
C THR A 28 18.04 -12.79 15.49
N LEU A 29 18.54 -13.60 14.59
CA LEU A 29 18.64 -15.06 14.76
C LEU A 29 20.01 -15.43 15.27
N TYR A 30 20.08 -16.23 16.34
CA TYR A 30 21.31 -16.73 16.94
C TYR A 30 21.42 -18.25 16.80
N ASN A 31 22.64 -18.75 16.72
CA ASN A 31 22.91 -20.18 16.88
C ASN A 31 22.92 -20.56 18.37
N SER A 32 23.11 -21.87 18.65
CA SER A 32 23.17 -22.40 20.03
C SER A 32 24.40 -21.91 20.83
N LYS A 33 25.39 -21.31 20.18
CA LYS A 33 26.60 -20.76 20.81
C LYS A 33 26.47 -19.25 21.08
N GLY A 34 25.38 -18.60 20.62
CA GLY A 34 25.16 -17.16 20.76
C GLY A 34 25.72 -16.31 19.61
N ASP A 35 26.24 -16.92 18.53
CA ASP A 35 26.67 -16.18 17.36
C ASP A 35 25.47 -15.77 16.52
N VAL A 36 25.51 -14.56 15.96
CA VAL A 36 24.47 -14.06 15.04
C VAL A 36 24.53 -14.83 13.73
N LEU A 37 23.40 -15.41 13.33
CA LEU A 37 23.22 -16.08 12.04
C LEU A 37 22.59 -15.18 11.01
N ASP A 38 21.62 -14.33 11.41
CA ASP A 38 20.90 -13.44 10.54
C ASP A 38 20.31 -12.28 11.33
N CYS A 39 20.09 -11.15 10.67
CA CYS A 39 19.45 -9.99 11.26
C CYS A 39 18.59 -9.29 10.19
N VAL A 40 17.31 -9.14 10.48
CA VAL A 40 16.34 -8.45 9.61
C VAL A 40 15.73 -7.29 10.36
N SER A 41 15.64 -6.12 9.72
CA SER A 41 14.97 -4.96 10.26
C SER A 41 13.87 -4.49 9.32
N ASP A 42 12.73 -4.07 9.91
CA ASP A 42 11.62 -3.47 9.19
C ASP A 42 11.12 -2.24 9.93
N ARG A 43 10.57 -1.27 9.20
CA ARG A 43 10.01 -0.05 9.77
C ARG A 43 8.49 -0.09 9.74
N PHE A 44 7.87 0.42 10.79
CA PHE A 44 6.42 0.48 10.89
C PHE A 44 5.97 1.75 11.64
N GLY A 45 4.75 2.17 11.37
CA GLY A 45 4.11 3.27 12.09
C GLY A 45 2.89 2.79 12.86
N VAL A 46 2.67 3.34 14.04
CA VAL A 46 1.47 3.06 14.85
C VAL A 46 0.40 4.10 14.54
N ARG A 47 -0.74 3.68 14.06
CA ARG A 47 -1.87 4.55 13.74
C ARG A 47 -3.20 3.81 13.80
N THR A 48 -4.30 4.56 13.86
CA THR A 48 -5.65 4.08 13.63
C THR A 48 -6.27 4.78 12.43
N ILE A 49 -7.04 4.04 11.63
CA ILE A 49 -7.79 4.57 10.49
C ILE A 49 -9.25 4.18 10.59
N GLU A 50 -10.12 5.10 10.26
CA GLU A 50 -11.57 4.89 10.26
C GLU A 50 -12.18 5.53 9.01
N PHE A 51 -13.13 4.83 8.41
CA PHE A 51 -13.97 5.34 7.32
C PHE A 51 -15.43 5.22 7.69
N GLY A 52 -16.20 6.26 7.44
CA GLY A 52 -17.62 6.23 7.70
C GLY A 52 -18.41 7.30 6.91
N PRO A 53 -19.66 7.00 6.54
CA PRO A 53 -20.47 7.92 5.73
C PRO A 53 -20.77 9.24 6.43
N ALA A 54 -20.85 9.23 7.76
CA ALA A 54 -21.16 10.43 8.54
C ALA A 54 -19.97 11.37 8.75
N PHE A 55 -18.72 10.86 8.72
CA PHE A 55 -17.53 11.65 9.05
C PHE A 55 -16.42 11.61 7.99
N GLY A 56 -16.51 10.69 7.01
CA GLY A 56 -15.50 10.49 5.97
C GLY A 56 -14.31 9.68 6.50
N PHE A 57 -13.10 10.21 6.37
CA PHE A 57 -11.86 9.58 6.81
C PHE A 57 -11.34 10.19 8.11
N ARG A 58 -10.92 9.34 9.05
CA ARG A 58 -10.21 9.74 10.27
C ARG A 58 -8.88 9.01 10.39
N LEU A 59 -7.87 9.74 10.79
CA LEU A 59 -6.55 9.24 11.16
C LEU A 59 -6.32 9.57 12.64
N ASN A 60 -6.06 8.55 13.46
CA ASN A 60 -5.90 8.69 14.91
C ASN A 60 -7.07 9.45 15.58
N GLY A 61 -8.31 9.13 15.17
CA GLY A 61 -9.54 9.75 15.66
C GLY A 61 -9.82 11.16 15.11
N LYS A 62 -8.87 11.81 14.43
CA LYS A 62 -9.03 13.15 13.85
C LYS A 62 -9.51 13.09 12.40
N LYS A 63 -10.48 13.90 12.02
CA LYS A 63 -10.94 14.01 10.63
C LYS A 63 -9.82 14.57 9.76
N VAL A 64 -9.52 13.87 8.65
CA VAL A 64 -8.53 14.30 7.66
C VAL A 64 -9.20 14.40 6.30
N LEU A 65 -9.04 15.54 5.65
CA LEU A 65 -9.46 15.70 4.26
C LEU A 65 -8.37 15.17 3.34
N LEU A 66 -8.71 14.18 2.52
CA LEU A 66 -7.78 13.62 1.52
C LEU A 66 -7.64 14.61 0.36
N LYS A 67 -6.50 15.28 0.29
CA LYS A 67 -6.10 16.21 -0.76
C LYS A 67 -5.06 15.52 -1.62
N GLY A 68 -5.48 14.90 -2.70
CA GLY A 68 -4.57 14.07 -3.48
C GLY A 68 -4.90 14.02 -4.95
N ASN A 69 -4.10 13.24 -5.65
CA ASN A 69 -4.28 12.94 -7.06
C ASN A 69 -3.91 11.47 -7.34
N ALA A 70 -4.35 10.99 -8.49
CA ALA A 70 -3.86 9.75 -9.07
C ALA A 70 -2.54 10.02 -9.79
N ASN A 71 -1.52 9.24 -9.50
CA ASN A 71 -0.24 9.29 -10.21
C ASN A 71 -0.02 8.00 -10.99
N HIS A 72 0.53 8.11 -12.19
CA HIS A 72 1.10 6.96 -12.87
C HIS A 72 2.56 6.74 -12.45
N HIS A 73 3.05 5.52 -12.62
CA HIS A 73 4.41 5.12 -12.28
C HIS A 73 5.43 5.61 -13.32
N THR A 74 5.31 6.88 -13.71
CA THR A 74 6.21 7.54 -14.65
C THR A 74 6.76 8.84 -14.06
N LEU A 75 8.00 9.14 -14.37
CA LEU A 75 8.76 10.26 -13.78
C LEU A 75 9.28 11.20 -14.89
N GLY A 76 8.39 11.61 -15.80
CA GLY A 76 8.75 12.50 -16.91
C GLY A 76 9.81 11.90 -17.82
N ALA A 77 10.91 12.58 -18.04
CA ALA A 77 11.99 12.13 -18.92
C ALA A 77 12.65 10.80 -18.47
N LEU A 78 12.45 10.39 -17.23
CA LEU A 78 12.97 9.11 -16.70
C LEU A 78 12.07 7.92 -17.05
N GLY A 79 10.90 8.14 -17.64
CA GLY A 79 9.92 7.09 -17.90
C GLY A 79 9.50 6.38 -16.61
N ALA A 80 9.43 5.05 -16.65
CA ALA A 80 9.07 4.22 -15.50
C ALA A 80 10.26 3.82 -14.62
N ALA A 81 11.43 4.44 -14.78
CA ALA A 81 12.58 4.19 -13.92
C ALA A 81 12.35 4.76 -12.51
N ALA A 82 12.22 3.87 -11.52
CA ALA A 82 11.84 4.21 -10.15
C ALA A 82 13.06 4.61 -9.31
N TYR A 83 13.76 5.65 -9.71
CA TYR A 83 14.90 6.16 -8.92
C TYR A 83 14.43 6.81 -7.61
N PRO A 84 14.93 6.41 -6.44
CA PRO A 84 14.47 6.92 -5.14
C PRO A 84 14.48 8.45 -5.04
N ARG A 85 15.54 9.10 -5.52
CA ARG A 85 15.63 10.58 -5.52
C ARG A 85 14.58 11.28 -6.37
N ALA A 86 14.17 10.66 -7.48
CA ALA A 86 13.14 11.24 -8.34
C ALA A 86 11.75 11.07 -7.73
N ILE A 87 11.51 9.93 -7.09
CA ILE A 87 10.30 9.66 -6.30
C ILE A 87 10.22 10.63 -5.12
N GLU A 88 11.29 10.78 -4.36
CA GLU A 88 11.38 11.72 -3.24
C GLU A 88 11.07 13.15 -3.67
N LYS A 89 11.68 13.61 -4.77
CA LYS A 89 11.40 14.93 -5.33
C LYS A 89 9.91 15.14 -5.61
N ARG A 90 9.24 14.16 -6.23
CA ARG A 90 7.80 14.21 -6.50
C ARG A 90 6.99 14.31 -5.20
N ILE A 91 7.27 13.46 -4.22
CA ILE A 91 6.57 13.43 -2.93
C ILE A 91 6.74 14.76 -2.20
N ARG A 92 7.95 15.27 -2.11
CA ARG A 92 8.25 16.57 -1.47
C ARG A 92 7.53 17.72 -2.17
N LEU A 93 7.51 17.71 -3.50
CA LEU A 93 6.82 18.73 -4.29
C LEU A 93 5.32 18.70 -4.03
N LEU A 94 4.69 17.53 -4.11
CA LEU A 94 3.26 17.37 -3.80
C LEU A 94 2.94 17.86 -2.39
N LYS A 95 3.73 17.46 -1.39
CA LYS A 95 3.53 17.90 -0.02
C LYS A 95 3.68 19.41 0.14
N SER A 96 4.64 20.05 -0.55
CA SER A 96 4.83 21.52 -0.50
C SER A 96 3.66 22.30 -1.08
N PHE A 97 2.87 21.69 -1.97
CA PHE A 97 1.61 22.25 -2.49
C PHE A 97 0.37 21.87 -1.67
N GLY A 98 0.56 21.25 -0.51
CA GLY A 98 -0.54 20.90 0.41
C GLY A 98 -1.26 19.60 0.08
N PHE A 99 -0.73 18.77 -0.82
CA PHE A 99 -1.23 17.41 -1.04
C PHE A 99 -0.78 16.51 0.12
N ASN A 100 -1.68 15.62 0.54
CA ASN A 100 -1.42 14.64 1.58
C ASN A 100 -1.75 13.21 1.17
N HIS A 101 -2.12 12.99 -0.10
CA HIS A 101 -2.61 11.70 -0.56
C HIS A 101 -2.22 11.43 -2.02
N ILE A 102 -1.88 10.17 -2.32
CA ILE A 102 -1.62 9.66 -3.66
C ILE A 102 -2.39 8.35 -3.86
N ARG A 103 -3.06 8.21 -5.01
CA ARG A 103 -3.55 6.91 -5.50
C ARG A 103 -2.55 6.37 -6.52
N CYS A 104 -2.13 5.13 -6.33
CA CYS A 104 -1.23 4.41 -7.26
C CYS A 104 -2.01 3.97 -8.50
N SER A 105 -1.92 4.70 -9.59
CA SER A 105 -2.59 4.38 -10.87
C SER A 105 -1.64 3.56 -11.77
N HIS A 106 -1.94 2.40 -12.21
CA HIS A 106 -2.99 1.47 -11.76
C HIS A 106 -2.31 0.13 -11.50
N ASN A 107 -1.33 0.15 -10.61
CA ASN A 107 -0.50 -1.00 -10.24
C ASN A 107 0.29 -0.69 -8.97
N PRO A 108 0.77 -1.70 -8.25
CA PRO A 108 1.67 -1.49 -7.12
C PRO A 108 2.94 -0.77 -7.56
N TYR A 109 3.42 0.16 -6.73
CA TYR A 109 4.63 0.92 -7.02
C TYR A 109 5.88 0.24 -6.44
N SER A 110 7.05 0.87 -6.61
CA SER A 110 8.29 0.38 -6.01
C SER A 110 8.27 0.51 -4.49
N GLU A 111 8.98 -0.36 -3.79
CA GLU A 111 9.12 -0.31 -2.32
C GLU A 111 9.65 1.05 -1.83
N ASP A 112 10.56 1.67 -2.56
CA ASP A 112 11.05 3.02 -2.24
C ASP A 112 9.94 4.08 -2.23
N PHE A 113 8.90 3.93 -3.05
CA PHE A 113 7.78 4.85 -3.05
C PHE A 113 7.01 4.78 -1.72
N TYR A 114 6.66 3.59 -1.25
CA TYR A 114 5.93 3.43 0.01
C TYR A 114 6.78 3.86 1.21
N ARG A 115 8.06 3.47 1.23
CA ARG A 115 9.02 3.90 2.24
C ARG A 115 9.09 5.43 2.34
N LEU A 116 9.16 6.11 1.21
CA LEU A 116 9.18 7.57 1.17
C LEU A 116 7.83 8.19 1.56
N CYS A 117 6.71 7.57 1.19
CA CYS A 117 5.40 8.01 1.67
C CYS A 117 5.28 7.89 3.20
N ASP A 118 5.81 6.82 3.78
CA ASP A 118 5.87 6.66 5.23
C ASP A 118 6.71 7.74 5.90
N GLU A 119 7.89 8.05 5.35
CA GLU A 119 8.81 9.05 5.87
C GLU A 119 8.27 10.49 5.75
N TYR A 120 7.57 10.78 4.68
CA TYR A 120 7.06 12.13 4.41
C TYR A 120 5.59 12.34 4.85
N GLY A 121 4.91 11.32 5.38
CA GLY A 121 3.52 11.45 5.82
C GLY A 121 2.55 11.66 4.66
N ILE A 122 2.69 10.92 3.58
CA ILE A 122 1.75 10.90 2.46
C ILE A 122 0.88 9.65 2.56
N LEU A 123 -0.43 9.84 2.57
CA LEU A 123 -1.41 8.76 2.56
C LEU A 123 -1.49 8.12 1.17
N VAL A 124 -1.65 6.80 1.13
CA VAL A 124 -1.64 6.05 -0.13
C VAL A 124 -2.89 5.19 -0.27
N VAL A 125 -3.52 5.27 -1.45
CA VAL A 125 -4.40 4.22 -1.95
C VAL A 125 -3.54 3.34 -2.84
N ASP A 126 -3.23 2.15 -2.35
CA ASP A 126 -2.46 1.17 -3.09
C ASP A 126 -3.38 0.36 -4.01
N GLU A 127 -2.99 0.18 -5.27
CA GLU A 127 -3.85 -0.43 -6.27
C GLU A 127 -3.13 -1.59 -6.95
N LEU A 128 -3.80 -2.78 -7.00
CA LEU A 128 -3.19 -4.00 -7.49
C LEU A 128 -3.20 -4.10 -9.01
N TYR A 129 -4.35 -3.83 -9.63
CA TYR A 129 -4.54 -4.01 -11.06
C TYR A 129 -5.14 -2.78 -11.74
N ASP A 130 -4.76 -2.53 -12.99
CA ASP A 130 -5.52 -1.64 -13.86
C ASP A 130 -6.84 -2.33 -14.29
N LYS A 131 -6.71 -3.48 -14.94
CA LYS A 131 -7.82 -4.28 -15.46
C LYS A 131 -7.64 -5.75 -15.08
N TRP A 132 -8.75 -6.49 -15.05
CA TRP A 132 -8.71 -7.93 -14.78
C TRP A 132 -8.60 -8.76 -16.06
N LEU A 133 -9.06 -8.25 -17.20
CA LEU A 133 -9.00 -8.97 -18.47
C LEU A 133 -7.69 -8.73 -19.21
N LYS A 134 -7.17 -9.78 -19.80
CA LYS A 134 -5.89 -9.81 -20.51
C LYS A 134 -5.77 -8.76 -21.61
N GLN A 135 -6.83 -8.51 -22.35
CA GLN A 135 -6.86 -7.54 -23.46
C GLN A 135 -6.55 -6.10 -23.01
N TYR A 136 -6.72 -5.80 -21.72
CA TYR A 136 -6.49 -4.47 -21.18
C TYR A 136 -5.30 -4.41 -20.20
N SER A 137 -4.96 -5.54 -19.57
CA SER A 137 -3.88 -5.60 -18.58
C SER A 137 -2.50 -5.83 -19.20
N GLY A 138 -2.43 -6.35 -20.42
CA GLY A 138 -1.17 -6.68 -21.07
C GLY A 138 -0.40 -7.84 -20.42
N GLY A 139 -0.99 -8.53 -19.47
CA GLY A 139 -0.37 -9.62 -18.73
C GLY A 139 -0.04 -10.84 -19.62
N ARG A 140 1.02 -11.57 -19.25
CA ARG A 140 1.43 -12.80 -19.95
C ARG A 140 0.59 -14.00 -19.53
N VAL A 141 0.06 -13.99 -18.32
CA VAL A 141 -0.75 -15.05 -17.74
C VAL A 141 -2.14 -14.49 -17.44
N ASP A 142 -3.15 -15.32 -17.63
CA ASP A 142 -4.52 -14.91 -17.37
C ASP A 142 -4.72 -14.59 -15.87
N TRP A 143 -5.40 -13.49 -15.58
CA TRP A 143 -5.71 -13.03 -14.24
C TRP A 143 -6.35 -14.12 -13.37
N THR A 144 -7.25 -14.93 -13.95
CA THR A 144 -7.93 -16.02 -13.25
C THR A 144 -6.99 -17.08 -12.67
N LEU A 145 -5.76 -17.18 -13.19
CA LEU A 145 -4.74 -18.13 -12.73
C LEU A 145 -3.77 -17.53 -11.70
N GLN A 146 -3.67 -16.20 -11.63
CA GLN A 146 -2.64 -15.53 -10.81
C GLN A 146 -3.18 -14.72 -9.63
N TRP A 147 -4.41 -14.23 -9.67
CA TRP A 147 -4.91 -13.23 -8.74
C TRP A 147 -4.73 -13.60 -7.26
N GLN A 148 -4.85 -14.87 -6.90
CA GLN A 148 -4.69 -15.32 -5.50
C GLN A 148 -3.26 -15.13 -5.01
N ASN A 149 -2.30 -15.50 -5.85
CA ASN A 149 -0.88 -15.32 -5.54
C ASN A 149 -0.53 -13.84 -5.51
N ASP A 150 -0.97 -13.10 -6.50
CA ASP A 150 -0.66 -11.67 -6.64
C ASP A 150 -1.17 -10.86 -5.43
N ILE A 151 -2.42 -11.07 -4.99
CA ILE A 151 -2.95 -10.43 -3.78
C ILE A 151 -2.13 -10.81 -2.55
N THR A 152 -1.80 -12.09 -2.41
CA THR A 152 -1.07 -12.58 -1.24
C THR A 152 0.32 -11.93 -1.15
N GLU A 153 1.06 -11.92 -2.24
CA GLU A 153 2.41 -11.35 -2.27
C GLU A 153 2.39 -9.81 -2.16
N TRP A 154 1.43 -9.16 -2.79
CA TRP A 154 1.22 -7.72 -2.67
C TRP A 154 0.94 -7.29 -1.21
N VAL A 155 -0.01 -7.95 -0.55
CA VAL A 155 -0.32 -7.64 0.86
C VAL A 155 0.86 -7.94 1.78
N LYS A 156 1.55 -9.07 1.57
CA LYS A 156 2.76 -9.40 2.36
C LYS A 156 3.84 -8.33 2.23
N ARG A 157 4.07 -7.84 1.01
CA ARG A 157 5.07 -6.81 0.75
C ARG A 157 4.72 -5.48 1.43
N ASP A 158 3.45 -5.05 1.31
CA ASP A 158 3.09 -3.65 1.58
C ASP A 158 2.34 -3.41 2.91
N ARG A 159 1.88 -4.46 3.59
CA ARG A 159 1.02 -4.35 4.80
C ARG A 159 1.62 -3.59 5.98
N ASN A 160 2.94 -3.46 6.07
CA ASN A 160 3.62 -2.78 7.17
C ASN A 160 3.77 -1.27 6.95
N HIS A 161 3.42 -0.76 5.76
CA HIS A 161 3.49 0.67 5.45
C HIS A 161 2.32 1.43 6.11
N PRO A 162 2.57 2.32 7.10
CA PRO A 162 1.52 3.09 7.74
C PRO A 162 0.83 4.08 6.80
N SER A 163 1.49 4.48 5.73
CA SER A 163 0.95 5.37 4.69
C SER A 163 -0.23 4.75 3.93
N ILE A 164 -0.29 3.43 3.79
CA ILE A 164 -1.38 2.77 3.05
C ILE A 164 -2.66 2.77 3.88
N ILE A 165 -3.70 3.42 3.35
CA ILE A 165 -5.00 3.57 3.99
C ILE A 165 -6.13 2.84 3.29
N LEU A 166 -5.94 2.47 2.03
CA LEU A 166 -6.91 1.73 1.23
C LEU A 166 -6.18 0.79 0.26
N TRP A 167 -6.80 -0.38 0.06
CA TRP A 167 -6.40 -1.38 -0.91
C TRP A 167 -7.39 -1.40 -2.06
N SER A 168 -6.96 -0.99 -3.25
CA SER A 168 -7.78 -0.96 -4.46
C SER A 168 -7.53 -2.20 -5.32
N LEU A 169 -8.60 -2.89 -5.69
CA LEU A 169 -8.51 -4.17 -6.39
C LEU A 169 -8.53 -4.02 -7.91
N GLY A 170 -8.79 -2.83 -8.42
CA GLY A 170 -8.79 -2.59 -9.86
C GLY A 170 -9.29 -1.21 -10.26
N ASN A 171 -9.09 -0.87 -11.52
CA ASN A 171 -9.48 0.39 -12.13
C ASN A 171 -10.43 0.17 -13.30
N GLU A 172 -11.48 1.01 -13.41
CA GLU A 172 -12.42 1.06 -14.54
C GLU A 172 -13.00 -0.31 -14.98
N LEU A 173 -13.22 -1.20 -14.02
CA LEU A 173 -13.71 -2.56 -14.29
C LEU A 173 -15.07 -2.58 -15.00
N GLN A 174 -15.85 -1.50 -14.92
CA GLN A 174 -17.14 -1.35 -15.61
C GLN A 174 -17.01 -1.29 -17.12
N GLN A 175 -15.87 -0.82 -17.63
CA GLN A 175 -15.63 -0.71 -19.06
C GLN A 175 -15.28 -2.05 -19.71
N GLU A 176 -14.96 -3.05 -18.88
CA GLU A 176 -14.62 -4.38 -19.32
C GLU A 176 -15.89 -5.24 -19.43
N SER A 177 -16.59 -5.15 -20.55
CA SER A 177 -17.70 -6.07 -20.88
C SER A 177 -18.89 -6.06 -19.89
N GLY A 178 -19.14 -4.95 -19.23
CA GLY A 178 -20.24 -4.86 -18.25
C GLY A 178 -20.00 -5.62 -16.95
N MET A 179 -18.77 -5.98 -16.62
CA MET A 179 -18.42 -6.82 -15.47
C MET A 179 -18.90 -6.28 -14.13
N ALA A 180 -18.97 -4.98 -13.94
CA ALA A 180 -19.42 -4.40 -12.68
C ALA A 180 -20.90 -4.67 -12.40
N ASN A 181 -21.67 -4.94 -13.44
CA ASN A 181 -23.13 -5.13 -13.37
C ASN A 181 -23.55 -6.57 -13.66
N ASN A 182 -22.63 -7.52 -13.78
CA ASN A 182 -22.96 -8.93 -13.97
C ASN A 182 -22.42 -9.78 -12.82
N ASP A 183 -22.98 -10.98 -12.68
CA ASP A 183 -22.67 -11.91 -11.60
C ASP A 183 -21.17 -12.27 -11.56
N TRP A 184 -20.50 -12.29 -12.70
CA TRP A 184 -19.08 -12.60 -12.78
C TRP A 184 -18.22 -11.50 -12.10
N GLY A 185 -18.47 -10.23 -12.40
CA GLY A 185 -17.74 -9.12 -11.80
C GLY A 185 -17.99 -9.02 -10.29
N VAL A 186 -19.24 -9.15 -9.85
CA VAL A 186 -19.61 -9.13 -8.43
C VAL A 186 -18.95 -10.30 -7.68
N THR A 187 -19.03 -11.52 -8.24
CA THR A 187 -18.46 -12.72 -7.62
C THR A 187 -16.95 -12.60 -7.48
N ASN A 188 -16.24 -12.17 -8.53
CA ASN A 188 -14.79 -12.02 -8.47
C ASN A 188 -14.35 -10.90 -7.53
N TYR A 189 -15.07 -9.80 -7.43
CA TYR A 189 -14.83 -8.77 -6.44
C TYR A 189 -14.94 -9.33 -5.01
N GLN A 190 -15.96 -10.14 -4.72
CA GLN A 190 -16.11 -10.76 -3.41
C GLN A 190 -15.00 -11.75 -3.09
N LEU A 191 -14.54 -12.52 -4.07
CA LEU A 191 -13.42 -13.43 -3.92
C LEU A 191 -12.12 -12.67 -3.57
N LEU A 192 -11.80 -11.63 -4.34
CA LEU A 192 -10.65 -10.77 -4.10
C LEU A 192 -10.71 -10.11 -2.72
N LYS A 193 -11.85 -9.57 -2.34
CA LYS A 193 -12.08 -8.97 -1.02
C LYS A 193 -11.86 -9.99 0.10
N THR A 194 -12.37 -11.21 -0.06
CA THR A 194 -12.21 -12.28 0.92
C THR A 194 -10.73 -12.67 1.08
N GLN A 195 -9.99 -12.76 -0.02
CA GLN A 195 -8.55 -13.05 0.02
C GLN A 195 -7.75 -11.93 0.68
N LEU A 196 -8.12 -10.67 0.45
CA LEU A 196 -7.46 -9.51 1.04
C LEU A 196 -7.57 -9.49 2.59
N HIS A 197 -8.64 -10.05 3.14
CA HIS A 197 -8.88 -10.10 4.59
C HIS A 197 -8.34 -11.35 5.29
N ARG A 198 -7.69 -12.27 4.58
CA ARG A 198 -7.03 -13.47 5.14
C ARG A 198 -5.59 -13.21 5.53
#